data_5c8a9272e76a85988a652aa956c946d6
#
_entry.id   5c8a9272e76a85988a652aa956c946d6
#
_cell.length_a   1.000
_cell.length_b   1.000
_cell.length_c   1.000
_cell.angle_alpha   90.00
_cell.angle_beta   90.00
_cell.angle_gamma   90.00
#
_symmetry.space_group_name_H-M   'P 1'
#
loop_
_entity.id
_entity.type
_entity.pdbx_description
1 polymer ?
#
loop_
_entity_poly.entity_id
_entity_poly.type
_entity_poly.pdbx_seq_one_letter_code
_entity_poly.pdbx_strand_id
1 'polypeptide(L)'
;MQKIIRQEVLGCPVDVVDMRGALDFVADAVKTRTSAGFVLAVNPEKVFALRNDRSLKDFFDNASLLIADGIGMVKGLKILHKVKISRVPGADLMQNICAEAPARGYKIFIYGSSEEVNAKSCEVLRGRHPGIQIVGRANGFVKAEDMDSLVQQINGSGADILFIAMGSPRQENWMREYGSKLTTVKICQGIGGTLDTIVGTVKRAPVFWQKINLEWFYRLLCQPSRFKRQLRCFKFALEVYKMKFFGNKHK
;
A
#
# COMPACT_ATOMS: atom_id res chain seq x y z
N MET A 1 -21.99 0.57 -5.18
CA MET A 1 -20.57 0.96 -5.36
C MET A 1 -20.30 1.49 -6.76
N GLN A 2 -19.63 2.62 -6.90
CA GLN A 2 -19.16 3.08 -8.22
C GLN A 2 -18.12 2.07 -8.74
N LYS A 3 -18.27 1.58 -9.97
CA LYS A 3 -17.34 0.61 -10.57
C LYS A 3 -15.96 1.24 -10.69
N ILE A 4 -14.99 0.72 -9.95
CA ILE A 4 -13.59 1.16 -10.04
C ILE A 4 -13.04 0.71 -11.40
N ILE A 5 -12.53 1.66 -12.18
CA ILE A 5 -11.93 1.38 -13.49
C ILE A 5 -10.43 1.13 -13.29
N ARG A 6 -9.94 0.00 -13.78
CA ARG A 6 -8.50 -0.31 -13.81
C ARG A 6 -7.92 0.14 -15.14
N GLN A 7 -6.80 0.86 -15.07
CA GLN A 7 -6.02 1.31 -16.21
C GLN A 7 -4.59 0.77 -16.10
N GLU A 8 -3.80 0.91 -17.15
CA GLU A 8 -2.40 0.52 -17.13
C GLU A 8 -1.48 1.70 -17.43
N VAL A 9 -0.41 1.84 -16.66
CA VAL A 9 0.66 2.79 -16.94
C VAL A 9 1.95 2.00 -17.16
N LEU A 10 2.41 1.93 -18.40
CA LEU A 10 3.61 1.19 -18.81
C LEU A 10 3.53 -0.32 -18.43
N GLY A 11 2.37 -0.94 -18.58
CA GLY A 11 2.13 -2.35 -18.24
C GLY A 11 1.92 -2.62 -16.73
N CYS A 12 1.88 -1.58 -15.91
CA CYS A 12 1.54 -1.69 -14.48
C CYS A 12 0.07 -1.31 -14.28
N PRO A 13 -0.77 -2.22 -13.75
CA PRO A 13 -2.16 -1.92 -13.47
C PRO A 13 -2.27 -0.91 -12.33
N VAL A 14 -3.27 -0.04 -12.41
CA VAL A 14 -3.60 0.96 -11.39
C VAL A 14 -5.08 1.30 -11.45
N ASP A 15 -5.72 1.39 -10.30
CA ASP A 15 -7.14 1.72 -10.21
C ASP A 15 -7.35 3.24 -10.18
N VAL A 16 -8.35 3.69 -10.93
CA VAL A 16 -8.78 5.08 -10.99
C VAL A 16 -9.63 5.38 -9.76
N VAL A 17 -8.96 5.68 -8.66
CA VAL A 17 -9.59 5.90 -7.35
C VAL A 17 -8.85 7.01 -6.60
N ASP A 18 -9.60 7.84 -5.87
CA ASP A 18 -9.08 8.79 -4.90
C ASP A 18 -9.13 8.22 -3.48
N MET A 19 -8.74 9.01 -2.49
CA MET A 19 -8.71 8.58 -1.08
C MET A 19 -10.11 8.17 -0.58
N ARG A 20 -11.14 8.91 -0.95
CA ARG A 20 -12.52 8.59 -0.51
C ARG A 20 -12.99 7.29 -1.14
N GLY A 21 -12.80 7.11 -2.44
CA GLY A 21 -13.15 5.89 -3.14
C GLY A 21 -12.38 4.66 -2.62
N ALA A 22 -11.11 4.84 -2.20
CA ALA A 22 -10.34 3.77 -1.57
C ALA A 22 -10.90 3.40 -0.18
N LEU A 23 -11.32 4.36 0.63
CA LEU A 23 -11.97 4.12 1.92
C LEU A 23 -13.34 3.46 1.76
N ASP A 24 -14.13 3.90 0.77
CA ASP A 24 -15.42 3.30 0.46
C ASP A 24 -15.27 1.85 -0.02
N PHE A 25 -14.22 1.56 -0.83
CA PHE A 25 -13.86 0.20 -1.20
C PHE A 25 -13.55 -0.67 0.02
N VAL A 26 -12.71 -0.18 0.95
CA VAL A 26 -12.37 -0.91 2.19
C VAL A 26 -13.64 -1.17 3.01
N ALA A 27 -14.50 -0.17 3.16
CA ALA A 27 -15.74 -0.29 3.93
C ALA A 27 -16.71 -1.34 3.35
N ASP A 28 -16.84 -1.38 2.03
CA ASP A 28 -17.64 -2.39 1.35
C ASP A 28 -17.00 -3.78 1.46
N ALA A 29 -15.70 -3.87 1.22
CA ALA A 29 -14.97 -5.12 1.28
C ALA A 29 -15.03 -5.79 2.67
N VAL A 30 -14.94 -5.03 3.76
CA VAL A 30 -15.10 -5.57 5.13
C VAL A 30 -16.47 -6.17 5.33
N LYS A 31 -17.52 -5.62 4.71
CA LYS A 31 -18.89 -6.11 4.83
C LYS A 31 -19.21 -7.31 3.95
N THR A 32 -18.64 -7.34 2.74
CA THR A 32 -19.12 -8.25 1.69
C THR A 32 -18.17 -9.39 1.35
N ARG A 33 -16.85 -9.23 1.61
CA ARG A 33 -15.88 -10.25 1.22
C ARG A 33 -15.90 -11.46 2.14
N THR A 34 -15.72 -12.62 1.55
CA THR A 34 -15.55 -13.90 2.24
C THR A 34 -14.09 -14.34 2.30
N SER A 35 -13.21 -13.70 1.55
CA SER A 35 -11.77 -13.98 1.46
C SER A 35 -10.95 -12.69 1.47
N ALA A 36 -9.68 -12.79 1.84
CA ALA A 36 -8.77 -11.65 1.89
C ALA A 36 -8.63 -10.97 0.53
N GLY A 37 -8.85 -9.65 0.51
CA GLY A 37 -8.56 -8.78 -0.62
C GLY A 37 -7.27 -8.02 -0.40
N PHE A 38 -6.43 -7.90 -1.45
CA PHE A 38 -5.15 -7.24 -1.35
C PHE A 38 -5.24 -5.81 -1.86
N VAL A 39 -4.85 -4.86 -1.00
CA VAL A 39 -4.69 -3.43 -1.34
C VAL A 39 -3.20 -3.15 -1.48
N LEU A 40 -2.77 -2.86 -2.70
CA LEU A 40 -1.37 -2.69 -3.04
C LEU A 40 -1.09 -1.29 -3.59
N ALA A 41 0.03 -0.71 -3.15
CA ALA A 41 0.46 0.60 -3.63
C ALA A 41 1.30 0.46 -4.91
N VAL A 42 0.93 1.21 -5.95
CA VAL A 42 1.68 1.28 -7.21
C VAL A 42 2.40 2.63 -7.35
N ASN A 43 3.65 2.56 -7.77
CA ASN A 43 4.53 3.70 -7.99
C ASN A 43 5.51 3.40 -9.14
N PRO A 44 6.32 4.35 -9.61
CA PRO A 44 7.27 4.12 -10.70
C PRO A 44 8.22 2.95 -10.50
N GLU A 45 8.61 2.64 -9.26
CA GLU A 45 9.50 1.50 -8.97
C GLU A 45 8.80 0.16 -9.22
N LYS A 46 7.50 0.08 -8.89
CA LYS A 46 6.70 -1.10 -9.15
C LYS A 46 6.57 -1.43 -10.63
N VAL A 47 6.47 -0.41 -11.49
CA VAL A 47 6.47 -0.60 -12.96
C VAL A 47 7.68 -1.43 -13.41
N PHE A 48 8.87 -1.08 -12.92
CA PHE A 48 10.08 -1.82 -13.27
C PHE A 48 10.18 -3.20 -12.58
N ALA A 49 9.68 -3.32 -11.35
CA ALA A 49 9.67 -4.59 -10.64
C ALA A 49 8.75 -5.61 -11.33
N LEU A 50 7.55 -5.20 -11.72
CA LEU A 50 6.56 -6.06 -12.38
C LEU A 50 7.02 -6.54 -13.77
N ARG A 51 7.85 -5.77 -14.48
CA ARG A 51 8.43 -6.21 -15.77
C ARG A 51 9.42 -7.35 -15.61
N ASN A 52 10.12 -7.40 -14.48
CA ASN A 52 11.19 -8.37 -14.23
C ASN A 52 10.73 -9.61 -13.45
N ASP A 53 9.52 -9.58 -12.91
CA ASP A 53 8.94 -10.66 -12.11
C ASP A 53 7.49 -10.91 -12.54
N ARG A 54 7.28 -11.94 -13.37
CA ARG A 54 5.96 -12.31 -13.87
C ARG A 54 5.01 -12.72 -12.75
N SER A 55 5.50 -13.47 -11.77
CA SER A 55 4.69 -13.94 -10.65
C SER A 55 4.21 -12.76 -9.78
N LEU A 56 5.07 -11.73 -9.60
CA LEU A 56 4.67 -10.50 -8.93
C LEU A 56 3.64 -9.73 -9.78
N LYS A 57 3.82 -9.70 -11.10
CA LYS A 57 2.86 -9.06 -12.00
C LYS A 57 1.48 -9.74 -11.90
N ASP A 58 1.43 -11.05 -11.98
CA ASP A 58 0.18 -11.81 -11.87
C ASP A 58 -0.52 -11.53 -10.53
N PHE A 59 0.24 -11.39 -9.44
CA PHE A 59 -0.31 -11.01 -8.14
C PHE A 59 -0.91 -9.59 -8.15
N PHE A 60 -0.24 -8.63 -8.78
CA PHE A 60 -0.76 -7.27 -8.92
C PHE A 60 -1.98 -7.21 -9.84
N ASP A 61 -1.98 -7.95 -10.96
CA ASP A 61 -3.13 -8.00 -11.89
C ASP A 61 -4.40 -8.50 -11.18
N ASN A 62 -4.25 -9.43 -10.23
CA ASN A 62 -5.34 -10.01 -9.43
C ASN A 62 -5.61 -9.29 -8.10
N ALA A 63 -4.88 -8.22 -7.80
CA ALA A 63 -5.12 -7.45 -6.58
C ALA A 63 -6.52 -6.82 -6.56
N SER A 64 -7.11 -6.73 -5.36
CA SER A 64 -8.46 -6.21 -5.18
C SER A 64 -8.54 -4.69 -5.35
N LEU A 65 -7.47 -3.97 -4.96
CA LEU A 65 -7.34 -2.53 -5.16
C LEU A 65 -5.88 -2.15 -5.35
N LEU A 66 -5.60 -1.34 -6.38
CA LEU A 66 -4.29 -0.82 -6.74
C LEU A 66 -4.26 0.69 -6.63
N ILE A 67 -3.72 1.22 -5.53
CA ILE A 67 -3.72 2.66 -5.26
C ILE A 67 -2.51 3.37 -5.89
N ALA A 68 -2.73 4.53 -6.52
CA ALA A 68 -1.67 5.38 -7.07
C ALA A 68 -0.93 6.12 -5.94
N ASP A 69 0.10 5.49 -5.36
CA ASP A 69 0.84 6.04 -4.22
C ASP A 69 1.79 7.18 -4.64
N GLY A 70 2.41 7.09 -5.81
CA GLY A 70 3.36 8.09 -6.29
C GLY A 70 2.76 9.08 -7.30
N ILE A 71 3.19 10.35 -7.23
CA ILE A 71 2.78 11.39 -8.21
C ILE A 71 3.11 10.98 -9.66
N GLY A 72 4.13 10.14 -9.87
CA GLY A 72 4.47 9.60 -11.18
C GLY A 72 3.31 8.82 -11.80
N MET A 73 2.65 7.94 -11.02
CA MET A 73 1.51 7.16 -11.51
C MET A 73 0.32 8.06 -11.88
N VAL A 74 0.02 9.04 -11.03
CA VAL A 74 -1.04 10.05 -11.29
C VAL A 74 -0.76 10.82 -12.59
N LYS A 75 0.49 11.28 -12.78
CA LYS A 75 0.89 11.95 -14.03
C LYS A 75 0.84 10.98 -15.23
N GLY A 76 1.26 9.72 -15.06
CA GLY A 76 1.15 8.68 -16.08
C GLY A 76 -0.29 8.48 -16.55
N LEU A 77 -1.24 8.31 -15.63
CA LEU A 77 -2.67 8.22 -15.94
C LEU A 77 -3.19 9.44 -16.70
N LYS A 78 -2.81 10.64 -16.24
CA LYS A 78 -3.21 11.89 -16.92
C LYS A 78 -2.66 11.98 -18.35
N ILE A 79 -1.40 11.59 -18.56
CA ILE A 79 -0.73 11.71 -19.85
C ILE A 79 -1.25 10.66 -20.85
N LEU A 80 -1.37 9.40 -20.42
CA LEU A 80 -1.72 8.28 -21.30
C LEU A 80 -3.21 8.12 -21.50
N HIS A 81 -4.02 8.32 -20.44
CA HIS A 81 -5.45 8.03 -20.44
C HIS A 81 -6.34 9.26 -20.24
N LYS A 82 -5.77 10.48 -20.10
CA LYS A 82 -6.48 11.72 -19.78
C LYS A 82 -7.28 11.68 -18.45
N VAL A 83 -6.96 10.73 -17.59
CA VAL A 83 -7.59 10.53 -16.28
C VAL A 83 -6.94 11.45 -15.25
N LYS A 84 -7.76 12.17 -14.49
CA LYS A 84 -7.32 13.05 -13.40
C LYS A 84 -7.78 12.45 -12.07
N ILE A 85 -6.83 12.02 -11.25
CA ILE A 85 -7.06 11.59 -9.87
C ILE A 85 -6.05 12.25 -8.94
N SER A 86 -6.34 12.26 -7.65
CA SER A 86 -5.36 12.56 -6.61
C SER A 86 -4.55 11.31 -6.29
N ARG A 87 -3.32 11.48 -5.82
CA ARG A 87 -2.56 10.33 -5.29
C ARG A 87 -3.21 9.80 -4.02
N VAL A 88 -3.11 8.49 -3.83
CA VAL A 88 -3.53 7.80 -2.61
C VAL A 88 -2.30 7.16 -1.97
N PRO A 89 -1.55 7.87 -1.08
CA PRO A 89 -0.43 7.29 -0.39
C PRO A 89 -0.89 6.16 0.52
N GLY A 90 -0.22 5.00 0.45
CA GLY A 90 -0.58 3.84 1.27
C GLY A 90 -0.53 4.11 2.78
N ALA A 91 0.44 4.95 3.22
CA ALA A 91 0.54 5.40 4.60
C ALA A 91 -0.65 6.26 5.05
N ASP A 92 -1.17 7.11 4.16
CA ASP A 92 -2.33 7.96 4.46
C ASP A 92 -3.62 7.13 4.46
N LEU A 93 -3.76 6.19 3.54
CA LEU A 93 -4.90 5.27 3.52
C LEU A 93 -4.96 4.46 4.82
N MET A 94 -3.85 3.89 5.27
CA MET A 94 -3.77 3.18 6.55
C MET A 94 -4.21 4.04 7.72
N GLN A 95 -3.71 5.28 7.81
CA GLN A 95 -4.07 6.20 8.90
C GLN A 95 -5.55 6.60 8.85
N ASN A 96 -6.11 6.84 7.66
CA ASN A 96 -7.53 7.14 7.49
C ASN A 96 -8.43 5.93 7.85
N ILE A 97 -8.01 4.70 7.50
CA ILE A 97 -8.70 3.48 7.93
C ILE A 97 -8.70 3.40 9.47
N CYS A 98 -7.55 3.66 10.12
CA CYS A 98 -7.47 3.67 11.59
C CYS A 98 -8.36 4.76 12.21
N ALA A 99 -8.49 5.93 11.57
CA ALA A 99 -9.35 7.00 12.04
C ALA A 99 -10.84 6.65 11.93
N GLU A 100 -11.25 5.94 10.87
CA GLU A 100 -12.63 5.46 10.71
C GLU A 100 -12.95 4.19 11.53
N ALA A 101 -11.93 3.45 11.97
CA ALA A 101 -12.10 2.13 12.61
C ALA A 101 -12.99 2.15 13.85
N PRO A 102 -12.92 3.13 14.80
CA PRO A 102 -13.80 3.15 15.95
C PRO A 102 -15.28 3.23 15.58
N ALA A 103 -15.62 4.11 14.63
CA ALA A 103 -17.00 4.32 14.20
C ALA A 103 -17.56 3.16 13.37
N ARG A 104 -16.69 2.42 12.68
CA ARG A 104 -17.05 1.30 11.81
C ARG A 104 -16.93 -0.06 12.50
N GLY A 105 -16.33 -0.12 13.69
CA GLY A 105 -16.11 -1.36 14.43
C GLY A 105 -15.05 -2.28 13.82
N TYR A 106 -14.09 -1.76 13.01
CA TYR A 106 -13.07 -2.57 12.39
C TYR A 106 -12.12 -3.18 13.41
N LYS A 107 -11.87 -4.48 13.26
CA LYS A 107 -10.86 -5.22 14.01
C LYS A 107 -9.57 -5.29 13.18
N ILE A 108 -8.50 -4.73 13.73
CA ILE A 108 -7.22 -4.54 13.01
C ILE A 108 -6.15 -5.44 13.62
N PHE A 109 -5.42 -6.14 12.76
CA PHE A 109 -4.16 -6.81 13.13
C PHE A 109 -2.99 -6.10 12.45
N ILE A 110 -1.87 -5.91 13.18
CA ILE A 110 -0.67 -5.22 12.67
C ILE A 110 0.51 -6.19 12.70
N TYR A 111 1.03 -6.53 11.51
CA TYR A 111 2.16 -7.43 11.36
C TYR A 111 3.35 -6.72 10.72
N GLY A 112 4.52 -6.87 11.29
CA GLY A 112 5.77 -6.36 10.73
C GLY A 112 6.50 -5.35 11.62
N SER A 113 7.57 -4.76 11.07
CA SER A 113 8.54 -3.89 11.77
C SER A 113 9.25 -4.60 12.94
N SER A 114 10.07 -3.87 13.71
CA SER A 114 10.65 -4.40 14.95
C SER A 114 9.60 -4.52 16.05
N GLU A 115 9.89 -5.33 17.07
CA GLU A 115 8.98 -5.51 18.21
C GLU A 115 8.66 -4.18 18.87
N GLU A 116 9.70 -3.37 19.12
CA GLU A 116 9.57 -2.05 19.75
C GLU A 116 8.70 -1.09 18.93
N VAL A 117 8.98 -0.97 17.61
CA VAL A 117 8.24 -0.09 16.71
C VAL A 117 6.80 -0.56 16.56
N ASN A 118 6.57 -1.87 16.44
CA ASN A 118 5.24 -2.45 16.31
C ASN A 118 4.40 -2.18 17.57
N ALA A 119 4.93 -2.50 18.76
CA ALA A 119 4.26 -2.27 20.02
C ALA A 119 3.93 -0.79 20.23
N LYS A 120 4.93 0.07 20.04
CA LYS A 120 4.76 1.52 20.22
C LYS A 120 3.77 2.13 19.24
N SER A 121 3.75 1.65 18.00
CA SER A 121 2.75 2.07 17.02
C SER A 121 1.33 1.76 17.45
N CYS A 122 1.10 0.58 18.03
CA CYS A 122 -0.22 0.21 18.55
C CYS A 122 -0.65 1.14 19.70
N GLU A 123 0.26 1.50 20.61
CA GLU A 123 -0.01 2.47 21.68
C GLU A 123 -0.39 3.85 21.12
N VAL A 124 0.42 4.35 20.19
CA VAL A 124 0.18 5.66 19.55
C VAL A 124 -1.16 5.67 18.80
N LEU A 125 -1.50 4.58 18.08
CA LEU A 125 -2.79 4.47 17.37
C LEU A 125 -3.98 4.42 18.34
N ARG A 126 -3.88 3.70 19.47
CA ARG A 126 -4.92 3.70 20.51
C ARG A 126 -5.10 5.07 21.14
N GLY A 127 -4.00 5.80 21.39
CA GLY A 127 -4.07 7.17 21.90
C GLY A 127 -4.67 8.18 20.93
N ARG A 128 -4.39 8.03 19.62
CA ARG A 128 -4.93 8.92 18.56
C ARG A 128 -6.38 8.65 18.22
N HIS A 129 -6.82 7.39 18.34
CA HIS A 129 -8.13 6.93 17.92
C HIS A 129 -8.79 6.12 19.04
N PRO A 130 -9.35 6.80 20.08
CA PRO A 130 -10.06 6.12 21.16
C PRO A 130 -11.14 5.18 20.63
N GLY A 131 -11.19 3.96 21.12
CA GLY A 131 -12.10 2.93 20.66
C GLY A 131 -11.62 2.09 19.46
N ILE A 132 -10.43 2.34 18.91
CA ILE A 132 -9.84 1.49 17.86
C ILE A 132 -9.60 0.07 18.41
N GLN A 133 -10.06 -0.93 17.68
CA GLN A 133 -9.89 -2.34 18.04
C GLN A 133 -8.64 -2.91 17.34
N ILE A 134 -7.48 -2.78 17.97
CA ILE A 134 -6.26 -3.51 17.54
C ILE A 134 -6.30 -4.85 18.29
N VAL A 135 -6.82 -5.88 17.61
CA VAL A 135 -7.11 -7.21 18.17
C VAL A 135 -5.88 -8.13 18.22
N GLY A 136 -4.80 -7.74 17.57
CA GLY A 136 -3.54 -8.47 17.63
C GLY A 136 -2.41 -7.74 16.92
N ARG A 137 -1.19 -8.18 17.21
CA ARG A 137 0.02 -7.70 16.56
C ARG A 137 1.12 -8.78 16.55
N ALA A 138 2.04 -8.69 15.59
CA ALA A 138 3.25 -9.48 15.54
C ALA A 138 4.37 -8.67 14.89
N ASN A 139 5.61 -8.83 15.34
CA ASN A 139 6.76 -8.19 14.69
C ASN A 139 7.13 -8.88 13.37
N GLY A 140 7.97 -8.24 12.56
CA GLY A 140 8.36 -8.72 11.22
C GLY A 140 9.53 -9.70 11.19
N PHE A 141 9.94 -10.24 12.34
CA PHE A 141 11.07 -11.16 12.48
C PHE A 141 10.63 -12.60 12.86
N VAL A 142 9.35 -12.91 12.62
CA VAL A 142 8.84 -14.27 12.76
C VAL A 142 9.59 -15.21 11.81
N LYS A 143 10.06 -16.34 12.34
CA LYS A 143 10.80 -17.31 11.54
C LYS A 143 9.89 -18.09 10.60
N ALA A 144 10.46 -18.67 9.54
CA ALA A 144 9.69 -19.43 8.56
C ALA A 144 8.92 -20.60 9.18
N GLU A 145 9.53 -21.30 10.16
CA GLU A 145 8.92 -22.40 10.90
C GLU A 145 7.68 -21.99 11.73
N ASP A 146 7.60 -20.71 12.12
CA ASP A 146 6.50 -20.18 12.96
C ASP A 146 5.41 -19.49 12.13
N MET A 147 5.54 -19.42 10.80
CA MET A 147 4.59 -18.67 9.96
C MET A 147 3.17 -19.24 9.98
N ASP A 148 3.00 -20.56 10.01
CA ASP A 148 1.66 -21.14 10.11
C ASP A 148 1.01 -20.82 11.47
N SER A 149 1.79 -20.75 12.55
CA SER A 149 1.33 -20.29 13.86
C SER A 149 0.89 -18.81 13.83
N LEU A 150 1.67 -17.96 13.15
CA LEU A 150 1.26 -16.55 12.94
C LEU A 150 -0.05 -16.44 12.16
N VAL A 151 -0.22 -17.22 11.10
CA VAL A 151 -1.47 -17.23 10.32
C VAL A 151 -2.66 -17.68 11.20
N GLN A 152 -2.46 -18.72 12.02
CA GLN A 152 -3.50 -19.15 12.99
C GLN A 152 -3.80 -18.06 14.02
N GLN A 153 -2.79 -17.36 14.53
CA GLN A 153 -2.97 -16.22 15.44
C GLN A 153 -3.80 -15.09 14.78
N ILE A 154 -3.49 -14.73 13.51
CA ILE A 154 -4.24 -13.73 12.75
C ILE A 154 -5.70 -14.17 12.60
N ASN A 155 -5.94 -15.40 12.16
CA ASN A 155 -7.29 -15.94 11.99
C ASN A 155 -8.05 -16.02 13.33
N GLY A 156 -7.42 -16.51 14.38
CA GLY A 156 -8.01 -16.62 15.73
C GLY A 156 -8.33 -15.25 16.37
N SER A 157 -7.65 -14.17 15.93
CA SER A 157 -7.93 -12.81 16.42
C SER A 157 -9.25 -12.23 15.90
N GLY A 158 -9.82 -12.81 14.85
CA GLY A 158 -11.03 -12.31 14.20
C GLY A 158 -10.83 -10.96 13.50
N ALA A 159 -9.59 -10.61 13.11
CA ALA A 159 -9.29 -9.36 12.42
C ALA A 159 -10.00 -9.27 11.06
N ASP A 160 -10.59 -8.09 10.79
CA ASP A 160 -11.14 -7.74 9.48
C ASP A 160 -10.06 -7.20 8.54
N ILE A 161 -9.12 -6.45 9.10
CA ILE A 161 -8.06 -5.74 8.35
C ILE A 161 -6.70 -6.14 8.89
N LEU A 162 -5.82 -6.57 7.98
CA LEU A 162 -4.41 -6.87 8.26
C LEU A 162 -3.51 -5.83 7.61
N PHE A 163 -2.75 -5.09 8.42
CA PHE A 163 -1.68 -4.22 7.94
C PHE A 163 -0.33 -4.94 8.01
N ILE A 164 0.42 -4.94 6.88
CA ILE A 164 1.74 -5.58 6.79
C ILE A 164 2.83 -4.52 6.60
N ALA A 165 3.71 -4.40 7.58
CA ALA A 165 4.79 -3.41 7.68
C ALA A 165 6.17 -4.06 7.52
N MET A 166 6.41 -4.77 6.41
CA MET A 166 7.71 -5.42 6.15
C MET A 166 8.52 -4.76 5.03
N GLY A 167 7.93 -3.77 4.38
CA GLY A 167 8.49 -3.15 3.19
C GLY A 167 8.43 -4.07 1.96
N SER A 168 8.51 -3.43 0.77
CA SER A 168 8.54 -4.13 -0.50
C SER A 168 9.96 -4.65 -0.81
N PRO A 169 10.13 -5.87 -1.37
CA PRO A 169 9.08 -6.80 -1.82
C PRO A 169 8.59 -7.81 -0.76
N ARG A 170 9.12 -7.77 0.48
CA ARG A 170 8.83 -8.79 1.50
C ARG A 170 7.35 -8.91 1.84
N GLN A 171 6.66 -7.78 1.96
CA GLN A 171 5.21 -7.77 2.26
C GLN A 171 4.37 -8.38 1.13
N GLU A 172 4.71 -8.12 -0.14
CA GLU A 172 4.01 -8.72 -1.28
C GLU A 172 4.28 -10.22 -1.37
N ASN A 173 5.51 -10.66 -1.09
CA ASN A 173 5.86 -12.09 -1.05
C ASN A 173 5.08 -12.81 0.03
N TRP A 174 5.00 -12.23 1.22
CA TRP A 174 4.21 -12.80 2.32
C TRP A 174 2.71 -12.91 1.94
N MET A 175 2.14 -11.87 1.35
CA MET A 175 0.74 -11.89 0.90
C MET A 175 0.48 -12.99 -0.14
N ARG A 176 1.42 -13.20 -1.06
CA ARG A 176 1.31 -14.25 -2.08
C ARG A 176 1.34 -15.64 -1.48
N GLU A 177 2.20 -15.85 -0.50
CA GLU A 177 2.44 -17.15 0.11
C GLU A 177 1.36 -17.54 1.13
N TYR A 178 0.98 -16.58 1.97
CA TYR A 178 0.08 -16.86 3.11
C TYR A 178 -1.32 -16.25 2.95
N GLY A 179 -1.56 -15.39 1.99
CA GLY A 179 -2.82 -14.67 1.86
C GLY A 179 -4.04 -15.57 1.64
N SER A 180 -3.88 -16.71 0.94
CA SER A 180 -4.96 -17.69 0.76
C SER A 180 -5.31 -18.46 2.04
N LYS A 181 -4.43 -18.47 3.05
CA LYS A 181 -4.65 -19.11 4.35
C LYS A 181 -5.41 -18.19 5.34
N LEU A 182 -5.65 -16.92 4.99
CA LEU A 182 -6.37 -15.96 5.81
C LEU A 182 -7.88 -16.21 5.69
N THR A 183 -8.53 -16.58 6.77
CA THR A 183 -9.97 -16.95 6.78
C THR A 183 -10.88 -15.85 7.31
N THR A 184 -10.40 -14.99 8.20
CA THR A 184 -11.19 -13.90 8.81
C THR A 184 -10.93 -12.56 8.16
N VAL A 185 -9.68 -12.31 7.74
CA VAL A 185 -9.25 -11.05 7.13
C VAL A 185 -10.00 -10.78 5.83
N LYS A 186 -10.57 -9.58 5.71
CA LYS A 186 -11.27 -9.10 4.52
C LYS A 186 -10.38 -8.22 3.64
N ILE A 187 -9.49 -7.45 4.28
CA ILE A 187 -8.53 -6.57 3.62
C ILE A 187 -7.13 -6.79 4.20
N CYS A 188 -6.18 -7.00 3.31
CA CYS A 188 -4.76 -7.04 3.61
C CYS A 188 -4.06 -5.89 2.87
N GLN A 189 -3.45 -4.96 3.60
CA GLN A 189 -2.76 -3.80 3.02
C GLN A 189 -1.27 -3.80 3.39
N GLY A 190 -0.40 -3.72 2.38
CA GLY A 190 1.02 -3.45 2.58
C GLY A 190 1.25 -1.96 2.91
N ILE A 191 1.84 -1.68 4.06
CA ILE A 191 2.03 -0.32 4.56
C ILE A 191 3.52 0.09 4.63
N GLY A 192 4.44 -0.80 4.23
CA GLY A 192 5.88 -0.50 4.23
C GLY A 192 6.41 -0.03 5.58
N GLY A 193 7.16 1.06 5.58
CA GLY A 193 7.73 1.68 6.79
C GLY A 193 6.80 2.71 7.45
N THR A 194 5.48 2.56 7.34
CA THR A 194 4.53 3.52 7.92
C THR A 194 4.60 3.55 9.45
N LEU A 195 4.85 2.40 10.09
CA LEU A 195 4.95 2.31 11.56
C LEU A 195 6.11 3.16 12.09
N ASP A 196 7.25 3.18 11.39
CA ASP A 196 8.40 4.03 11.75
C ASP A 196 8.05 5.52 11.74
N THR A 197 7.15 5.95 10.84
CA THR A 197 6.67 7.34 10.82
C THR A 197 5.64 7.62 11.92
N ILE A 198 4.86 6.63 12.32
CA ILE A 198 3.86 6.75 13.40
C ILE A 198 4.56 6.97 14.74
N VAL A 199 5.63 6.22 15.02
CA VAL A 199 6.41 6.35 16.27
C VAL A 199 7.43 7.47 16.21
N GLY A 200 7.72 8.05 15.03
CA GLY A 200 8.62 9.18 14.87
C GLY A 200 10.10 8.82 14.70
N THR A 201 10.46 7.51 14.58
CA THR A 201 11.83 7.07 14.27
C THR A 201 12.28 7.53 12.88
N VAL A 202 11.33 7.63 11.94
CA VAL A 202 11.54 8.22 10.62
C VAL A 202 10.64 9.44 10.47
N LYS A 203 11.25 10.63 10.31
CA LYS A 203 10.49 11.86 10.06
C LYS A 203 9.87 11.83 8.66
N ARG A 204 8.56 12.03 8.60
CA ARG A 204 7.88 12.28 7.33
C ARG A 204 8.27 13.66 6.79
N ALA A 205 8.25 13.83 5.49
CA ALA A 205 8.47 15.14 4.89
C ALA A 205 7.49 16.18 5.48
N PRO A 206 7.93 17.43 5.73
CA PRO A 206 7.03 18.51 6.16
C PRO A 206 5.82 18.64 5.23
N VAL A 207 4.68 19.10 5.77
CA VAL A 207 3.40 19.19 5.06
C VAL A 207 3.52 19.99 3.74
N PHE A 208 4.37 21.01 3.71
CA PHE A 208 4.66 21.78 2.50
C PHE A 208 5.16 20.87 1.35
N TRP A 209 6.18 20.03 1.59
CA TRP A 209 6.72 19.11 0.60
C TRP A 209 5.70 18.05 0.14
N GLN A 210 4.81 17.64 1.04
CA GLN A 210 3.73 16.71 0.71
C GLN A 210 2.69 17.37 -0.20
N LYS A 211 2.27 18.61 0.09
CA LYS A 211 1.28 19.39 -0.69
C LYS A 211 1.76 19.68 -2.12
N ILE A 212 3.04 20.00 -2.31
CA ILE A 212 3.63 20.25 -3.63
C ILE A 212 4.07 18.95 -4.35
N ASN A 213 3.77 17.78 -3.76
CA ASN A 213 4.14 16.45 -4.29
C ASN A 213 5.67 16.23 -4.47
N LEU A 214 6.50 16.90 -3.67
CA LEU A 214 7.96 16.75 -3.63
C LEU A 214 8.45 16.00 -2.39
N GLU A 215 7.61 15.21 -1.73
CA GLU A 215 8.00 14.34 -0.61
C GLU A 215 9.17 13.41 -0.99
N TRP A 216 9.20 12.90 -2.22
CA TRP A 216 10.28 12.06 -2.73
C TRP A 216 11.63 12.81 -2.78
N PHE A 217 11.63 14.10 -3.11
CA PHE A 217 12.83 14.93 -3.17
C PHE A 217 13.34 15.24 -1.77
N TYR A 218 12.46 15.59 -0.83
CA TYR A 218 12.83 15.75 0.57
C TYR A 218 13.47 14.48 1.14
N ARG A 219 12.88 13.30 0.86
CA ARG A 219 13.46 12.02 1.28
C ARG A 219 14.81 11.72 0.63
N LEU A 220 15.06 12.20 -0.60
CA LEU A 220 16.38 12.11 -1.24
C LEU A 220 17.40 12.97 -0.52
N LEU A 221 17.04 14.20 -0.14
CA LEU A 221 17.92 15.10 0.61
C LEU A 221 18.31 14.51 1.97
N CYS A 222 17.32 13.91 2.67
CA CYS A 222 17.57 13.28 3.97
C CYS A 222 18.30 11.92 3.87
N GLN A 223 18.18 11.22 2.73
CA GLN A 223 18.73 9.88 2.51
C GLN A 223 19.32 9.76 1.08
N PRO A 224 20.57 10.24 0.87
CA PRO A 224 21.22 10.23 -0.46
C PRO A 224 21.35 8.83 -1.08
N SER A 225 21.39 7.77 -0.26
CA SER A 225 21.39 6.37 -0.73
C SER A 225 20.19 6.02 -1.63
N ARG A 226 19.12 6.81 -1.57
CA ARG A 226 17.93 6.67 -2.44
C ARG A 226 18.13 7.19 -3.86
N PHE A 227 19.29 7.73 -4.20
CA PHE A 227 19.55 8.30 -5.54
C PHE A 227 19.26 7.32 -6.67
N LYS A 228 19.69 6.05 -6.54
CA LYS A 228 19.39 5.00 -7.55
C LYS A 228 17.89 4.79 -7.77
N ARG A 229 17.07 4.99 -6.72
CA ARG A 229 15.60 4.91 -6.82
C ARG A 229 15.03 6.08 -7.60
N GLN A 230 15.62 7.28 -7.45
CA GLN A 230 15.15 8.48 -8.17
C GLN A 230 15.45 8.41 -9.66
N LEU A 231 16.57 7.80 -10.07
CA LEU A 231 16.86 7.55 -11.47
C LEU A 231 15.75 6.75 -12.17
N ARG A 232 15.12 5.80 -11.45
CA ARG A 232 13.95 5.05 -11.96
C ARG A 232 12.74 5.95 -12.20
N CYS A 233 12.53 6.97 -11.36
CA CYS A 233 11.44 7.94 -11.57
C CYS A 233 11.65 8.77 -12.83
N PHE A 234 12.88 9.19 -13.12
CA PHE A 234 13.21 9.90 -14.37
C PHE A 234 13.04 8.98 -15.59
N LYS A 235 13.54 7.74 -15.52
CA LYS A 235 13.35 6.74 -16.56
C LYS A 235 11.85 6.49 -16.83
N PHE A 236 11.07 6.33 -15.78
CA PHE A 236 9.61 6.18 -15.87
C PHE A 236 8.96 7.37 -16.60
N ALA A 237 9.30 8.60 -16.21
CA ALA A 237 8.74 9.79 -16.87
C ALA A 237 9.07 9.80 -18.37
N LEU A 238 10.33 9.53 -18.73
CA LEU A 238 10.76 9.44 -20.13
C LEU A 238 9.99 8.37 -20.91
N GLU A 239 9.78 7.18 -20.32
CA GLU A 239 9.03 6.09 -20.96
C GLU A 239 7.54 6.45 -21.14
N VAL A 240 6.91 7.13 -20.17
CA VAL A 240 5.53 7.62 -20.29
C VAL A 240 5.40 8.59 -21.48
N TYR A 241 6.35 9.54 -21.63
CA TYR A 241 6.34 10.46 -22.75
C TYR A 241 6.63 9.76 -24.08
N LYS A 242 7.59 8.83 -24.13
CA LYS A 242 7.83 8.00 -25.31
C LYS A 242 6.59 7.24 -25.73
N MET A 243 5.90 6.58 -24.79
CA MET A 243 4.66 5.85 -25.08
C MET A 243 3.58 6.77 -25.64
N LYS A 244 3.43 7.98 -25.09
CA LYS A 244 2.44 8.95 -25.58
C LYS A 244 2.72 9.39 -27.02
N PHE A 245 3.97 9.69 -27.37
CA PHE A 245 4.31 10.29 -28.66
C PHE A 245 4.64 9.27 -29.74
N PHE A 246 5.10 8.08 -29.37
CA PHE A 246 5.58 7.06 -30.31
C PHE A 246 4.81 5.73 -30.20
N GLY A 247 4.05 5.50 -29.11
CA GLY A 247 3.34 4.24 -28.90
C GLY A 247 2.13 4.00 -29.84
N ASN A 248 1.66 5.03 -30.54
CA ASN A 248 0.54 4.93 -31.52
C ASN A 248 0.97 4.56 -32.94
N LYS A 249 2.23 4.17 -33.18
CA LYS A 249 2.69 3.84 -34.55
C LYS A 249 2.53 2.36 -34.93
N HIS A 250 1.98 1.51 -34.05
CA HIS A 250 1.73 0.09 -34.33
C HIS A 250 0.33 -0.33 -33.81
N LYS A 251 -0.72 0.27 -34.36
CA LYS A 251 -2.05 -0.30 -34.40
C LYS A 251 -2.59 -0.23 -35.81
#